data_5617d60f15e0f841f3bbb33863def171
#
_entry.id   5617d60f15e0f841f3bbb33863def171
#
_cell.length_a   1.000
_cell.length_b   1.000
_cell.length_c   1.000
_cell.angle_alpha   90.00
_cell.angle_beta   90.00
_cell.angle_gamma   90.00
#
_symmetry.space_group_name_H-M   'P 1'
#
loop_
_entity.id
_entity.type
_entity.pdbx_description
1 polymer ?
#
loop_
_entity_poly.entity_id
_entity_poly.type
_entity_poly.pdbx_seq_one_letter_code
_entity_poly.pdbx_strand_id
1 'polypeptide(L)'
;MKSKSVRLNRRKATARRAKRVGKTAAKVVKRARARVKPARGRQSAEAMLSELKRRLMEISDLNFAGAVLSWDQATYMPPAGAPARGRQTATLSRLAHEKSIDPALGRLLDALAPYAEQLPHESDDASLIRVARRDFEKAIRVPGDYVERASAHSSASYMAWTKARPANDFAAMRPFLEKNVELSREYAGYFAPYRRITDPMIDDYDAGMTTESVQALFAALRRELVPTARAICDQPAADESCLRGTFPETRQLDFNVAVAKRLGYDFERGRIDKTHHPFCTKFSAGDVRITTRVDEADIGQALFSTIHEAGHAMYEQGVNAALVGTPLGSGTSAGVHESQSRLWENVVARGRGFWEHFYPQLQAAFPDPFRNIALEVFYRAINKVQRSLIRTDADEVTYNLHIMMRFDLELDLLEGRLAVQDLPEAWRARIAADLAIAPDDDRNGCLQDVHWFSGSIGGSFQGYTIGNILSAQFYAAAIKAHPEIPREIAHGEFGTLHRWLATHVYRHGRKFEPDELVLRATGEPMTIEPYLAYLRGKYGELYRLPRSAGVPPALF
;
A
#
# COMPACT_ATOMS: atom_id res chain seq x y z
N MET A 1 38.18 39.54 -77.00
CA MET A 1 36.73 39.50 -76.70
C MET A 1 36.12 38.11 -76.77
N LYS A 2 36.74 37.00 -76.30
CA LYS A 2 36.19 35.65 -76.36
C LYS A 2 36.02 35.00 -74.95
N SER A 3 36.26 35.66 -73.84
CA SER A 3 36.25 35.05 -72.48
C SER A 3 34.97 35.37 -71.69
N LYS A 4 34.13 36.33 -72.07
CA LYS A 4 32.90 36.69 -71.30
C LYS A 4 31.66 35.92 -71.70
N SER A 5 31.62 35.34 -72.91
CA SER A 5 30.43 34.60 -73.42
C SER A 5 30.29 33.18 -72.84
N VAL A 6 31.41 32.52 -72.52
CA VAL A 6 31.43 31.14 -71.99
C VAL A 6 30.98 31.09 -70.49
N ARG A 7 31.26 32.15 -69.71
CA ARG A 7 30.83 32.18 -68.29
C ARG A 7 29.32 32.46 -68.12
N LEU A 8 28.70 33.16 -69.04
CA LEU A 8 27.26 33.49 -68.98
C LEU A 8 26.38 32.28 -69.32
N ASN A 9 26.85 31.44 -70.30
CA ASN A 9 26.11 30.22 -70.66
C ASN A 9 26.22 29.10 -69.60
N ARG A 10 27.31 28.97 -68.85
CA ARG A 10 27.44 28.02 -67.73
C ARG A 10 26.55 28.42 -66.55
N ARG A 11 26.39 29.70 -66.25
CA ARG A 11 25.49 30.14 -65.17
C ARG A 11 23.99 29.93 -65.50
N LYS A 12 23.58 30.06 -66.76
CA LYS A 12 22.18 29.80 -67.18
C LYS A 12 21.87 28.29 -67.21
N ALA A 13 22.82 27.43 -67.50
CA ALA A 13 22.64 25.97 -67.46
C ALA A 13 22.53 25.44 -66.02
N THR A 14 23.34 25.95 -65.08
CA THR A 14 23.28 25.57 -63.65
C THR A 14 21.99 26.04 -63.01
N ALA A 15 21.50 27.27 -63.31
CA ALA A 15 20.25 27.79 -62.80
C ALA A 15 19.01 27.02 -63.33
N ARG A 16 19.03 26.54 -64.56
CA ARG A 16 17.95 25.67 -65.13
C ARG A 16 17.97 24.29 -64.51
N ARG A 17 19.13 23.72 -64.19
CA ARG A 17 19.26 22.40 -63.54
C ARG A 17 18.79 22.45 -62.08
N ALA A 18 19.12 23.51 -61.35
CA ALA A 18 18.65 23.73 -59.96
C ALA A 18 17.11 23.93 -59.88
N LYS A 19 16.49 24.66 -60.82
CA LYS A 19 15.01 24.82 -60.89
C LYS A 19 14.30 23.55 -61.26
N ARG A 20 14.93 22.64 -62.03
CA ARG A 20 14.31 21.33 -62.42
C ARG A 20 14.38 20.35 -61.27
N VAL A 21 15.47 20.30 -60.50
CA VAL A 21 15.64 19.47 -59.31
C VAL A 21 14.70 19.95 -58.18
N GLY A 22 14.56 21.26 -57.97
CA GLY A 22 13.62 21.82 -56.98
C GLY A 22 12.15 21.52 -57.29
N LYS A 23 11.75 21.50 -58.56
CA LYS A 23 10.37 21.16 -58.95
C LYS A 23 10.09 19.64 -58.81
N THR A 24 11.07 18.75 -59.00
CA THR A 24 10.95 17.31 -58.82
C THR A 24 10.90 16.96 -57.31
N ALA A 25 11.74 17.60 -56.49
CA ALA A 25 11.72 17.43 -55.05
C ALA A 25 10.40 17.94 -54.42
N ALA A 26 9.88 19.06 -54.87
CA ALA A 26 8.59 19.61 -54.44
C ALA A 26 7.38 18.72 -54.83
N LYS A 27 7.48 18.00 -55.99
CA LYS A 27 6.45 17.04 -56.41
C LYS A 27 6.52 15.73 -55.63
N VAL A 28 7.72 15.26 -55.23
CA VAL A 28 7.91 14.07 -54.38
C VAL A 28 7.45 14.34 -52.97
N VAL A 29 7.78 15.50 -52.40
CA VAL A 29 7.29 15.91 -51.06
C VAL A 29 5.78 16.15 -51.04
N LYS A 30 5.19 16.65 -52.15
CA LYS A 30 3.72 16.78 -52.26
C LYS A 30 3.00 15.42 -52.45
N ARG A 31 3.67 14.41 -53.00
CA ARG A 31 3.12 13.04 -53.09
C ARG A 31 3.29 12.25 -51.80
N ALA A 32 4.34 12.49 -51.02
CA ALA A 32 4.52 11.89 -49.69
C ALA A 32 3.58 12.50 -48.62
N ARG A 33 2.97 13.66 -48.89
CA ARG A 33 1.92 14.26 -48.08
C ARG A 33 0.49 14.02 -48.63
N ALA A 34 0.30 13.05 -49.50
CA ALA A 34 -1.04 12.51 -49.75
C ALA A 34 -1.44 11.75 -48.46
N ARG A 35 -2.02 12.48 -47.51
CA ARG A 35 -2.77 11.92 -46.39
C ARG A 35 -3.66 10.79 -46.94
N VAL A 36 -3.37 9.56 -46.53
CA VAL A 36 -4.34 8.49 -46.52
C VAL A 36 -5.53 9.09 -45.75
N LYS A 37 -6.60 9.44 -46.44
CA LYS A 37 -7.85 9.82 -45.77
C LYS A 37 -8.26 8.62 -44.93
N PRO A 38 -8.39 8.75 -43.59
CA PRO A 38 -8.92 7.64 -42.82
C PRO A 38 -10.27 7.25 -43.41
N ALA A 39 -10.50 5.97 -43.60
CA ALA A 39 -11.80 5.46 -43.99
C ALA A 39 -12.86 6.05 -43.03
N ARG A 40 -13.89 6.68 -43.58
CA ARG A 40 -15.00 7.25 -42.82
C ARG A 40 -15.58 6.13 -41.94
N GLY A 41 -15.35 6.22 -40.59
CA GLY A 41 -15.99 5.35 -39.61
C GLY A 41 -15.11 4.67 -38.56
N ARG A 42 -13.75 4.62 -38.68
CA ARG A 42 -12.87 4.07 -37.63
C ARG A 42 -12.17 5.20 -36.93
N GLN A 43 -12.41 5.36 -35.60
CA GLN A 43 -11.58 6.21 -34.73
C GLN A 43 -10.12 5.71 -34.76
N SER A 44 -9.14 6.62 -34.74
CA SER A 44 -7.74 6.25 -34.58
C SER A 44 -7.51 5.67 -33.17
N ALA A 45 -6.52 4.79 -33.02
CA ALA A 45 -6.14 4.25 -31.70
C ALA A 45 -5.86 5.38 -30.69
N GLU A 46 -5.23 6.47 -31.13
CA GLU A 46 -4.96 7.66 -30.30
C GLU A 46 -6.25 8.35 -29.82
N ALA A 47 -7.27 8.47 -30.69
CA ALA A 47 -8.55 9.04 -30.31
C ALA A 47 -9.32 8.14 -29.32
N MET A 48 -9.26 6.83 -29.53
CA MET A 48 -9.84 5.85 -28.61
C MET A 48 -9.13 5.84 -27.25
N LEU A 49 -7.80 5.93 -27.24
CA LEU A 49 -7.01 6.02 -26.02
C LEU A 49 -7.32 7.32 -25.24
N SER A 50 -7.45 8.43 -25.93
CA SER A 50 -7.85 9.71 -25.31
C SER A 50 -9.24 9.61 -24.67
N GLU A 51 -10.19 8.97 -25.33
CA GLU A 51 -11.53 8.72 -24.78
C GLU A 51 -11.48 7.77 -23.58
N LEU A 52 -10.64 6.70 -23.63
CA LEU A 52 -10.41 5.81 -22.47
C LEU A 52 -9.91 6.61 -21.27
N LYS A 53 -8.85 7.40 -21.43
CA LYS A 53 -8.27 8.24 -20.36
C LYS A 53 -9.32 9.20 -19.79
N ARG A 54 -10.13 9.83 -20.63
CA ARG A 54 -11.21 10.73 -20.19
C ARG A 54 -12.25 10.02 -19.31
N ARG A 55 -12.71 8.83 -19.72
CA ARG A 55 -13.68 8.03 -18.94
C ARG A 55 -13.11 7.55 -17.60
N LEU A 56 -11.87 7.09 -17.61
CA LEU A 56 -11.19 6.65 -16.40
C LEU A 56 -10.96 7.82 -15.43
N MET A 57 -10.67 9.00 -15.95
CA MET A 57 -10.51 10.21 -15.13
C MET A 57 -11.84 10.61 -14.45
N GLU A 58 -12.97 10.53 -15.16
CA GLU A 58 -14.29 10.78 -14.54
C GLU A 58 -14.59 9.82 -13.38
N ILE A 59 -14.23 8.53 -13.53
CA ILE A 59 -14.37 7.53 -12.45
C ILE A 59 -13.46 7.89 -11.28
N SER A 60 -12.21 8.23 -11.58
CA SER A 60 -11.21 8.64 -10.57
C SER A 60 -11.67 9.88 -9.80
N ASP A 61 -12.19 10.91 -10.48
CA ASP A 61 -12.66 12.15 -9.85
C ASP A 61 -13.85 11.90 -8.91
N LEU A 62 -14.79 11.02 -9.29
CA LEU A 62 -15.89 10.63 -8.40
C LEU A 62 -15.41 9.89 -7.16
N ASN A 63 -14.44 8.97 -7.31
CA ASN A 63 -13.86 8.24 -6.20
C ASN A 63 -13.08 9.18 -5.26
N PHE A 64 -12.29 10.10 -5.79
CA PHE A 64 -11.55 11.07 -5.00
C PHE A 64 -12.48 12.08 -4.29
N ALA A 65 -13.56 12.52 -4.93
CA ALA A 65 -14.59 13.32 -4.25
C ALA A 65 -15.21 12.56 -3.06
N GLY A 66 -15.49 11.27 -3.25
CA GLY A 66 -15.94 10.39 -2.16
C GLY A 66 -14.90 10.23 -1.05
N ALA A 67 -13.62 10.11 -1.40
CA ALA A 67 -12.53 10.01 -0.44
C ALA A 67 -12.39 11.28 0.40
N VAL A 68 -12.53 12.48 -0.18
CA VAL A 68 -12.58 13.76 0.57
C VAL A 68 -13.71 13.76 1.59
N LEU A 69 -14.90 13.31 1.20
CA LEU A 69 -16.05 13.21 2.11
C LEU A 69 -15.78 12.22 3.25
N SER A 70 -15.14 11.09 2.96
CA SER A 70 -14.77 10.09 3.97
C SER A 70 -13.71 10.61 4.94
N TRP A 71 -12.70 11.31 4.41
CA TRP A 71 -11.69 11.96 5.24
C TRP A 71 -12.28 13.01 6.16
N ASP A 72 -13.16 13.90 5.65
CA ASP A 72 -13.83 14.90 6.46
C ASP A 72 -14.72 14.24 7.54
N GLN A 73 -15.38 13.14 7.21
CA GLN A 73 -16.17 12.35 8.17
C GLN A 73 -15.32 11.82 9.34
N ALA A 74 -14.09 11.39 9.05
CA ALA A 74 -13.17 10.85 10.05
C ALA A 74 -12.46 11.93 10.88
N THR A 75 -12.46 13.19 10.43
CA THR A 75 -11.65 14.26 11.02
C THR A 75 -12.47 15.42 11.59
N TYR A 76 -13.25 16.13 10.75
CA TYR A 76 -13.84 17.42 11.09
C TYR A 76 -15.37 17.47 11.04
N MET A 77 -16.02 16.47 10.46
CA MET A 77 -17.46 16.49 10.27
C MET A 77 -18.21 16.55 11.62
N PRO A 78 -19.16 17.49 11.80
CA PRO A 78 -20.04 17.46 12.97
C PRO A 78 -20.86 16.15 13.03
N PRO A 79 -21.04 15.53 14.22
CA PRO A 79 -21.73 14.24 14.36
C PRO A 79 -23.12 14.17 13.74
N ALA A 80 -23.87 15.27 13.80
CA ALA A 80 -25.22 15.37 13.21
C ALA A 80 -25.21 15.31 11.66
N GLY A 81 -24.05 15.50 11.02
CA GLY A 81 -23.88 15.39 9.56
C GLY A 81 -23.87 13.95 9.03
N ALA A 82 -23.65 12.94 9.88
CA ALA A 82 -23.43 11.56 9.46
C ALA A 82 -24.52 10.97 8.55
N PRO A 83 -25.85 11.16 8.80
CA PRO A 83 -26.88 10.61 7.91
C PRO A 83 -26.84 11.20 6.49
N ALA A 84 -26.54 12.51 6.36
CA ALA A 84 -26.42 13.17 5.07
C ALA A 84 -25.15 12.71 4.33
N ARG A 85 -24.03 12.62 5.05
CA ARG A 85 -22.75 12.16 4.53
C ARG A 85 -22.83 10.75 3.97
N GLY A 86 -23.48 9.80 4.69
CA GLY A 86 -23.69 8.45 4.19
C GLY A 86 -24.42 8.42 2.83
N ARG A 87 -25.48 9.24 2.66
CA ARG A 87 -26.20 9.35 1.38
C ARG A 87 -25.33 9.97 0.26
N GLN A 88 -24.55 11.00 0.59
CA GLN A 88 -23.66 11.68 -0.37
C GLN A 88 -22.58 10.71 -0.88
N THR A 89 -21.91 10.00 0.02
CA THR A 89 -20.89 9.01 -0.32
C THR A 89 -21.48 7.86 -1.13
N ALA A 90 -22.64 7.32 -0.73
CA ALA A 90 -23.34 6.27 -1.48
C ALA A 90 -23.69 6.72 -2.90
N THR A 91 -24.13 7.97 -3.08
CA THR A 91 -24.44 8.52 -4.41
C THR A 91 -23.20 8.58 -5.31
N LEU A 92 -22.06 9.07 -4.79
CA LEU A 92 -20.81 9.12 -5.55
C LEU A 92 -20.30 7.72 -5.90
N SER A 93 -20.32 6.79 -4.94
CA SER A 93 -19.94 5.39 -5.17
C SER A 93 -20.79 4.72 -6.23
N ARG A 94 -22.12 4.92 -6.21
CA ARG A 94 -23.02 4.40 -7.25
C ARG A 94 -22.70 4.97 -8.63
N LEU A 95 -22.51 6.29 -8.73
CA LEU A 95 -22.18 6.95 -9.99
C LEU A 95 -20.82 6.48 -10.54
N ALA A 96 -19.80 6.31 -9.69
CA ALA A 96 -18.50 5.77 -10.08
C ALA A 96 -18.63 4.32 -10.57
N HIS A 97 -19.40 3.48 -9.85
CA HIS A 97 -19.64 2.10 -10.23
C HIS A 97 -20.38 1.99 -11.58
N GLU A 98 -21.47 2.74 -11.77
CA GLU A 98 -22.22 2.77 -13.05
C GLU A 98 -21.31 3.11 -14.24
N LYS A 99 -20.36 4.05 -14.05
CA LYS A 99 -19.38 4.39 -15.08
C LYS A 99 -18.34 3.29 -15.28
N SER A 100 -17.90 2.62 -14.21
CA SER A 100 -16.91 1.55 -14.29
C SER A 100 -17.40 0.28 -14.97
N ILE A 101 -18.72 0.03 -14.96
CA ILE A 101 -19.36 -1.12 -15.64
C ILE A 101 -20.05 -0.75 -16.97
N ASP A 102 -19.90 0.51 -17.46
CA ASP A 102 -20.52 0.94 -18.72
C ASP A 102 -20.08 0.03 -19.88
N PRO A 103 -21.01 -0.63 -20.60
CA PRO A 103 -20.66 -1.44 -21.75
C PRO A 103 -19.89 -0.70 -22.85
N ALA A 104 -20.00 0.64 -22.91
CA ALA A 104 -19.19 1.44 -23.84
C ALA A 104 -17.71 1.44 -23.46
N LEU A 105 -17.38 1.36 -22.16
CA LEU A 105 -16.00 1.19 -21.69
C LEU A 105 -15.43 -0.16 -22.13
N GLY A 106 -16.19 -1.25 -21.97
CA GLY A 106 -15.81 -2.58 -22.43
C GLY A 106 -15.52 -2.62 -23.94
N ARG A 107 -16.45 -2.07 -24.76
CA ARG A 107 -16.24 -1.99 -26.21
C ARG A 107 -15.01 -1.17 -26.60
N LEU A 108 -14.70 -0.11 -25.86
CA LEU A 108 -13.53 0.73 -26.09
C LEU A 108 -12.23 -0.04 -25.77
N LEU A 109 -12.22 -0.78 -24.66
CA LEU A 109 -11.11 -1.65 -24.29
C LEU A 109 -10.89 -2.76 -25.33
N ASP A 110 -11.97 -3.39 -25.86
CA ASP A 110 -11.88 -4.39 -26.92
C ASP A 110 -11.27 -3.81 -28.21
N ALA A 111 -11.69 -2.61 -28.59
CA ALA A 111 -11.16 -1.94 -29.77
C ALA A 111 -9.69 -1.52 -29.63
N LEU A 112 -9.20 -1.31 -28.39
CA LEU A 112 -7.82 -0.96 -28.08
C LEU A 112 -6.90 -2.17 -27.88
N ALA A 113 -7.42 -3.39 -27.71
CA ALA A 113 -6.61 -4.58 -27.49
C ALA A 113 -5.54 -4.81 -28.58
N PRO A 114 -5.87 -4.75 -29.91
CA PRO A 114 -4.86 -4.93 -30.96
C PRO A 114 -3.80 -3.82 -31.01
N TYR A 115 -4.11 -2.64 -30.49
CA TYR A 115 -3.15 -1.55 -30.34
C TYR A 115 -2.19 -1.84 -29.19
N ALA A 116 -2.71 -2.27 -28.04
CA ALA A 116 -1.91 -2.62 -26.89
C ALA A 116 -0.90 -3.73 -27.16
N GLU A 117 -1.29 -4.75 -27.96
CA GLU A 117 -0.41 -5.87 -28.37
C GLU A 117 0.80 -5.43 -29.22
N GLN A 118 0.74 -4.27 -29.85
CA GLN A 118 1.83 -3.72 -30.67
C GLN A 118 2.81 -2.86 -29.87
N LEU A 119 2.48 -2.56 -28.61
CA LEU A 119 3.29 -1.71 -27.73
C LEU A 119 4.23 -2.58 -26.86
N PRO A 120 5.39 -2.04 -26.44
CA PRO A 120 6.17 -2.67 -25.39
C PRO A 120 5.33 -2.90 -24.13
N HIS A 121 5.49 -4.04 -23.49
CA HIS A 121 4.75 -4.42 -22.28
C HIS A 121 4.80 -3.33 -21.18
N GLU A 122 5.98 -2.72 -21.02
CA GLU A 122 6.23 -1.65 -20.05
C GLU A 122 5.81 -0.25 -20.51
N SER A 123 5.18 -0.06 -21.66
CA SER A 123 4.66 1.24 -22.04
C SER A 123 3.48 1.63 -21.16
N ASP A 124 3.31 2.93 -20.86
CA ASP A 124 2.22 3.42 -20.02
C ASP A 124 0.85 3.12 -20.66
N ASP A 125 0.74 3.23 -21.97
CA ASP A 125 -0.51 2.99 -22.69
C ASP A 125 -0.90 1.50 -22.70
N ALA A 126 0.05 0.58 -22.91
CA ALA A 126 -0.21 -0.86 -22.82
C ALA A 126 -0.61 -1.27 -21.41
N SER A 127 0.11 -0.74 -20.40
CA SER A 127 -0.19 -0.98 -19.00
C SER A 127 -1.55 -0.43 -18.58
N LEU A 128 -1.90 0.79 -19.04
CA LEU A 128 -3.20 1.39 -18.80
C LEU A 128 -4.34 0.53 -19.35
N ILE A 129 -4.23 0.08 -20.60
CA ILE A 129 -5.27 -0.75 -21.23
C ILE A 129 -5.39 -2.09 -20.48
N ARG A 130 -4.28 -2.71 -20.09
CA ARG A 130 -4.25 -3.97 -19.34
C ARG A 130 -4.91 -3.85 -17.98
N VAL A 131 -4.52 -2.85 -17.19
CA VAL A 131 -5.07 -2.64 -15.84
C VAL A 131 -6.53 -2.22 -15.90
N ALA A 132 -6.89 -1.28 -16.79
CA ALA A 132 -8.29 -0.86 -16.96
C ALA A 132 -9.18 -2.03 -17.41
N ARG A 133 -8.68 -2.94 -18.26
CA ARG A 133 -9.43 -4.14 -18.65
C ARG A 133 -9.65 -5.06 -17.46
N ARG A 134 -8.61 -5.37 -16.68
CA ARG A 134 -8.73 -6.21 -15.48
C ARG A 134 -9.75 -5.62 -14.50
N ASP A 135 -9.65 -4.32 -14.24
CA ASP A 135 -10.56 -3.64 -13.30
C ASP A 135 -12.01 -3.66 -13.82
N PHE A 136 -12.21 -3.45 -15.14
CA PHE A 136 -13.53 -3.56 -15.78
C PHE A 136 -14.10 -4.98 -15.69
N GLU A 137 -13.31 -6.00 -16.03
CA GLU A 137 -13.72 -7.41 -16.00
C GLU A 137 -14.07 -7.89 -14.59
N LYS A 138 -13.38 -7.39 -13.56
CA LYS A 138 -13.77 -7.63 -12.17
C LYS A 138 -15.08 -6.92 -11.82
N ALA A 139 -15.20 -5.64 -12.16
CA ALA A 139 -16.37 -4.82 -11.81
C ALA A 139 -17.68 -5.36 -12.39
N ILE A 140 -17.70 -5.82 -13.65
CA ILE A 140 -18.92 -6.36 -14.29
C ILE A 140 -19.38 -7.71 -13.76
N ARG A 141 -18.53 -8.43 -13.02
CA ARG A 141 -18.90 -9.74 -12.41
C ARG A 141 -19.75 -9.59 -11.17
N VAL A 142 -19.60 -8.47 -10.44
CA VAL A 142 -20.27 -8.25 -9.15
C VAL A 142 -21.60 -7.52 -9.37
N PRO A 143 -22.75 -8.14 -9.07
CA PRO A 143 -24.06 -7.51 -9.24
C PRO A 143 -24.25 -6.30 -8.31
N GLY A 144 -24.93 -5.27 -8.79
CA GLY A 144 -25.19 -4.05 -8.00
C GLY A 144 -26.01 -4.31 -6.73
N ASP A 145 -26.96 -5.23 -6.77
CA ASP A 145 -27.76 -5.63 -5.59
C ASP A 145 -26.91 -6.33 -4.51
N TYR A 146 -25.87 -7.07 -4.93
CA TYR A 146 -24.89 -7.62 -3.96
C TYR A 146 -24.14 -6.47 -3.28
N VAL A 147 -23.64 -5.49 -4.03
CA VAL A 147 -22.90 -4.34 -3.48
C VAL A 147 -23.75 -3.59 -2.45
N GLU A 148 -25.03 -3.37 -2.75
CA GLU A 148 -25.96 -2.71 -1.84
C GLU A 148 -26.18 -3.53 -0.54
N ARG A 149 -26.46 -4.84 -0.66
CA ARG A 149 -26.64 -5.73 0.50
C ARG A 149 -25.38 -5.83 1.36
N ALA A 150 -24.22 -5.98 0.75
CA ALA A 150 -22.95 -6.08 1.46
C ALA A 150 -22.62 -4.76 2.20
N SER A 151 -22.83 -3.61 1.57
CA SER A 151 -22.61 -2.30 2.18
C SER A 151 -23.55 -2.04 3.36
N ALA A 152 -24.85 -2.34 3.19
CA ALA A 152 -25.84 -2.20 4.26
C ALA A 152 -25.50 -3.09 5.45
N HIS A 153 -25.12 -4.35 5.18
CA HIS A 153 -24.74 -5.31 6.23
C HIS A 153 -23.46 -4.88 6.95
N SER A 154 -22.43 -4.44 6.22
CA SER A 154 -21.18 -3.92 6.80
C SER A 154 -21.43 -2.79 7.79
N SER A 155 -22.27 -1.82 7.42
CA SER A 155 -22.64 -0.71 8.30
C SER A 155 -23.37 -1.18 9.57
N ALA A 156 -24.34 -2.10 9.43
CA ALA A 156 -25.09 -2.65 10.55
C ALA A 156 -24.19 -3.48 11.49
N SER A 157 -23.31 -4.31 10.92
CA SER A 157 -22.36 -5.16 11.63
C SER A 157 -21.34 -4.31 12.41
N TYR A 158 -20.81 -3.26 11.81
CA TYR A 158 -19.92 -2.31 12.50
C TYR A 158 -20.61 -1.66 13.72
N MET A 159 -21.84 -1.17 13.55
CA MET A 159 -22.61 -0.55 14.65
C MET A 159 -22.95 -1.54 15.77
N ALA A 160 -23.19 -2.81 15.44
CA ALA A 160 -23.37 -3.86 16.44
C ALA A 160 -22.06 -4.14 17.19
N TRP A 161 -20.93 -4.22 16.46
CA TRP A 161 -19.61 -4.47 17.01
C TRP A 161 -19.16 -3.39 18.02
N THR A 162 -19.44 -2.10 17.74
CA THR A 162 -19.08 -1.01 18.65
C THR A 162 -19.74 -1.13 20.05
N LYS A 163 -20.83 -1.89 20.14
CA LYS A 163 -21.55 -2.18 21.40
C LYS A 163 -21.13 -3.52 21.98
N ALA A 164 -21.06 -4.56 21.14
CA ALA A 164 -20.82 -5.93 21.57
C ALA A 164 -19.39 -6.14 22.09
N ARG A 165 -18.38 -5.52 21.46
CA ARG A 165 -16.98 -5.66 21.89
C ARG A 165 -16.76 -5.14 23.34
N PRO A 166 -17.12 -3.92 23.72
CA PRO A 166 -17.00 -3.47 25.11
C PRO A 166 -17.79 -4.33 26.10
N ALA A 167 -18.94 -4.84 25.68
CA ALA A 167 -19.79 -5.72 26.48
C ALA A 167 -19.29 -7.18 26.56
N ASN A 168 -18.26 -7.54 25.80
CA ASN A 168 -17.76 -8.91 25.67
C ASN A 168 -18.86 -9.89 25.19
N ASP A 169 -19.70 -9.46 24.27
CA ASP A 169 -20.89 -10.22 23.80
C ASP A 169 -20.66 -10.77 22.39
N PHE A 170 -19.99 -11.91 22.31
CA PHE A 170 -19.81 -12.62 21.04
C PHE A 170 -21.14 -13.18 20.50
N ALA A 171 -22.08 -13.56 21.39
CA ALA A 171 -23.37 -14.12 20.97
C ALA A 171 -24.18 -13.11 20.15
N ALA A 172 -24.14 -11.81 20.52
CA ALA A 172 -24.76 -10.75 19.74
C ALA A 172 -24.08 -10.53 18.37
N MET A 173 -22.78 -10.79 18.26
CA MET A 173 -22.03 -10.63 16.99
C MET A 173 -22.10 -11.84 16.08
N ARG A 174 -22.35 -13.03 16.59
CA ARG A 174 -22.37 -14.26 15.80
C ARG A 174 -23.23 -14.18 14.53
N PRO A 175 -24.48 -13.71 14.56
CA PRO A 175 -25.32 -13.64 13.35
C PRO A 175 -24.74 -12.69 12.28
N PHE A 176 -24.09 -11.61 12.69
CA PHE A 176 -23.43 -10.68 11.78
C PHE A 176 -22.21 -11.33 11.12
N LEU A 177 -21.42 -12.07 11.87
CA LEU A 177 -20.25 -12.76 11.34
C LEU A 177 -20.65 -13.92 10.41
N GLU A 178 -21.69 -14.70 10.75
CA GLU A 178 -22.27 -15.71 9.88
C GLU A 178 -22.70 -15.12 8.54
N LYS A 179 -23.32 -13.93 8.56
CA LYS A 179 -23.73 -13.22 7.34
C LYS A 179 -22.53 -12.66 6.56
N ASN A 180 -21.47 -12.22 7.24
CA ASN A 180 -20.22 -11.80 6.57
C ASN A 180 -19.55 -12.98 5.85
N VAL A 181 -19.51 -14.16 6.47
CA VAL A 181 -19.01 -15.39 5.83
C VAL A 181 -19.85 -15.76 4.61
N GLU A 182 -21.19 -15.71 4.73
CA GLU A 182 -22.11 -15.96 3.61
C GLU A 182 -21.85 -15.00 2.43
N LEU A 183 -21.81 -13.69 2.71
CA LEU A 183 -21.57 -12.66 1.69
C LEU A 183 -20.18 -12.80 1.04
N SER A 184 -19.14 -13.15 1.82
CA SER A 184 -17.80 -13.37 1.29
C SER A 184 -17.76 -14.61 0.37
N ARG A 185 -18.47 -15.66 0.70
CA ARG A 185 -18.62 -16.85 -0.17
C ARG A 185 -19.41 -16.53 -1.43
N GLU A 186 -20.47 -15.72 -1.33
CA GLU A 186 -21.24 -15.25 -2.48
C GLU A 186 -20.35 -14.42 -3.42
N TYR A 187 -19.56 -13.50 -2.86
CA TYR A 187 -18.59 -12.70 -3.62
C TYR A 187 -17.62 -13.58 -4.39
N ALA A 188 -16.97 -14.53 -3.71
CA ALA A 188 -16.08 -15.48 -4.35
C ALA A 188 -16.76 -16.23 -5.51
N GLY A 189 -18.04 -16.59 -5.34
CA GLY A 189 -18.84 -17.27 -6.36
C GLY A 189 -18.94 -16.53 -7.70
N TYR A 190 -18.89 -15.20 -7.72
CA TYR A 190 -18.89 -14.40 -8.95
C TYR A 190 -17.62 -14.55 -9.78
N PHE A 191 -16.55 -15.07 -9.17
CA PHE A 191 -15.26 -15.27 -9.84
C PHE A 191 -14.95 -16.75 -10.16
N ALA A 192 -15.91 -17.65 -9.93
CA ALA A 192 -15.73 -19.06 -10.28
C ALA A 192 -15.42 -19.25 -11.80
N PRO A 193 -14.58 -20.28 -12.17
CA PRO A 193 -13.92 -21.22 -11.29
C PRO A 193 -12.66 -20.68 -10.61
N TYR A 194 -12.41 -21.05 -9.36
CA TYR A 194 -11.21 -20.77 -8.59
C TYR A 194 -10.69 -22.07 -7.96
N ARG A 195 -9.42 -22.13 -7.55
CA ARG A 195 -8.86 -23.31 -6.86
C ARG A 195 -9.26 -23.33 -5.38
N ARG A 196 -9.18 -22.17 -4.72
CA ARG A 196 -9.55 -21.95 -3.32
C ARG A 196 -10.51 -20.76 -3.24
N ILE A 197 -11.45 -20.83 -2.30
CA ILE A 197 -12.50 -19.79 -2.18
C ILE A 197 -11.96 -18.40 -1.87
N THR A 198 -10.80 -18.31 -1.25
CA THR A 198 -10.15 -17.05 -0.91
C THR A 198 -9.32 -16.45 -2.04
N ASP A 199 -9.03 -17.19 -3.13
CA ASP A 199 -8.19 -16.70 -4.23
C ASP A 199 -8.70 -15.40 -4.85
N PRO A 200 -10.01 -15.23 -5.17
CA PRO A 200 -10.49 -13.97 -5.73
C PRO A 200 -10.31 -12.78 -4.79
N MET A 201 -10.49 -12.99 -3.50
CA MET A 201 -10.38 -11.93 -2.49
C MET A 201 -8.92 -11.56 -2.23
N ILE A 202 -7.99 -12.51 -2.27
CA ILE A 202 -6.56 -12.25 -2.20
C ILE A 202 -6.10 -11.46 -3.43
N ASP A 203 -6.54 -11.86 -4.64
CA ASP A 203 -6.21 -11.18 -5.91
C ASP A 203 -6.76 -9.73 -5.99
N ASP A 204 -7.77 -9.38 -5.19
CA ASP A 204 -8.25 -7.99 -5.11
C ASP A 204 -7.27 -7.06 -4.39
N TYR A 205 -6.55 -7.57 -3.40
CA TYR A 205 -5.58 -6.81 -2.60
C TYR A 205 -4.15 -6.95 -3.12
N ASP A 206 -3.77 -8.17 -3.51
CA ASP A 206 -2.42 -8.54 -3.94
C ASP A 206 -2.53 -9.36 -5.24
N ALA A 207 -2.68 -8.64 -6.36
CA ALA A 207 -2.94 -9.22 -7.67
C ALA A 207 -1.92 -10.31 -8.06
N GLY A 208 -2.43 -11.44 -8.56
CA GLY A 208 -1.63 -12.60 -8.93
C GLY A 208 -1.32 -13.57 -7.78
N MET A 209 -1.53 -13.18 -6.52
CA MET A 209 -1.34 -14.08 -5.39
C MET A 209 -2.53 -15.03 -5.20
N THR A 210 -2.25 -16.18 -4.62
CA THR A 210 -3.23 -17.24 -4.35
C THR A 210 -3.17 -17.69 -2.90
N THR A 211 -4.21 -18.33 -2.43
CA THR A 211 -4.26 -18.97 -1.11
C THR A 211 -3.06 -19.89 -0.88
N GLU A 212 -2.70 -20.69 -1.88
CA GLU A 212 -1.57 -21.61 -1.79
C GLU A 212 -0.23 -20.88 -1.62
N SER A 213 -0.02 -19.81 -2.41
CA SER A 213 1.22 -19.03 -2.30
C SER A 213 1.36 -18.33 -0.95
N VAL A 214 0.27 -17.77 -0.43
CA VAL A 214 0.24 -17.15 0.91
C VAL A 214 0.46 -18.20 2.01
N GLN A 215 -0.21 -19.37 1.93
CA GLN A 215 -0.01 -20.45 2.91
C GLN A 215 1.44 -20.95 2.92
N ALA A 216 2.06 -21.13 1.75
CA ALA A 216 3.46 -21.57 1.66
C ALA A 216 4.40 -20.53 2.29
N LEU A 217 4.21 -19.25 1.97
CA LEU A 217 4.97 -18.13 2.53
C LEU A 217 4.83 -18.08 4.07
N PHE A 218 3.61 -18.14 4.58
CA PHE A 218 3.32 -18.07 6.00
C PHE A 218 3.83 -19.30 6.77
N ALA A 219 3.74 -20.50 6.19
CA ALA A 219 4.30 -21.69 6.80
C ALA A 219 5.83 -21.60 6.92
N ALA A 220 6.51 -21.09 5.88
CA ALA A 220 7.94 -20.86 5.92
C ALA A 220 8.32 -19.82 6.98
N LEU A 221 7.64 -18.68 7.03
CA LEU A 221 7.89 -17.62 8.00
C LEU A 221 7.60 -18.06 9.44
N ARG A 222 6.46 -18.73 9.69
CA ARG A 222 6.06 -19.21 11.02
C ARG A 222 7.08 -20.16 11.61
N ARG A 223 7.64 -21.08 10.80
CA ARG A 223 8.66 -22.03 11.23
C ARG A 223 9.90 -21.37 11.84
N GLU A 224 10.29 -20.22 11.28
CA GLU A 224 11.46 -19.46 11.74
C GLU A 224 11.09 -18.44 12.83
N LEU A 225 9.92 -17.83 12.73
CA LEU A 225 9.53 -16.71 13.59
C LEU A 225 9.04 -17.16 14.97
N VAL A 226 8.28 -18.26 15.07
CA VAL A 226 7.75 -18.74 16.36
C VAL A 226 8.86 -19.09 17.35
N PRO A 227 9.90 -19.87 16.99
CA PRO A 227 11.03 -20.10 17.91
C PRO A 227 11.76 -18.82 18.31
N THR A 228 11.95 -17.90 17.36
CA THR A 228 12.60 -16.61 17.61
C THR A 228 11.80 -15.75 18.58
N ALA A 229 10.50 -15.59 18.35
CA ALA A 229 9.59 -14.84 19.21
C ALA A 229 9.56 -15.42 20.63
N ARG A 230 9.50 -16.75 20.76
CA ARG A 230 9.55 -17.43 22.07
C ARG A 230 10.87 -17.17 22.78
N ALA A 231 12.00 -17.35 22.11
CA ALA A 231 13.33 -17.15 22.70
C ALA A 231 13.53 -15.70 23.21
N ILE A 232 12.92 -14.71 22.52
CA ILE A 232 12.93 -13.31 22.96
C ILE A 232 11.96 -13.11 24.14
N CYS A 233 10.71 -13.55 24.00
CA CYS A 233 9.66 -13.32 24.99
C CYS A 233 9.85 -14.10 26.31
N ASP A 234 10.72 -15.11 26.33
CA ASP A 234 11.09 -15.83 27.56
C ASP A 234 12.19 -15.10 28.35
N GLN A 235 12.76 -14.02 27.81
CA GLN A 235 13.67 -13.12 28.51
C GLN A 235 12.92 -11.99 29.24
N PRO A 236 13.55 -11.34 30.22
CA PRO A 236 12.97 -10.14 30.83
C PRO A 236 12.68 -9.08 29.75
N ALA A 237 11.44 -8.59 29.73
CA ALA A 237 11.04 -7.53 28.80
C ALA A 237 11.88 -6.26 29.03
N ALA A 238 12.18 -5.53 27.96
CA ALA A 238 12.81 -4.23 28.05
C ALA A 238 11.93 -3.25 28.85
N ASP A 239 12.54 -2.42 29.68
CA ASP A 239 11.84 -1.34 30.38
C ASP A 239 11.43 -0.25 29.37
N GLU A 240 10.13 0.01 29.28
CA GLU A 240 9.55 1.05 28.43
C GLU A 240 9.08 2.28 29.21
N SER A 241 9.37 2.36 30.50
CA SER A 241 8.89 3.46 31.37
C SER A 241 9.27 4.84 30.83
N CYS A 242 10.39 4.96 30.13
CA CYS A 242 10.81 6.22 29.52
C CYS A 242 9.89 6.70 28.37
N LEU A 243 9.08 5.83 27.81
CA LEU A 243 8.09 6.19 26.77
C LEU A 243 6.78 6.71 27.39
N ARG A 244 6.62 6.59 28.69
CA ARG A 244 5.45 7.04 29.46
C ARG A 244 5.79 8.32 30.24
N GLY A 245 4.90 9.30 30.18
CA GLY A 245 5.16 10.57 30.84
C GLY A 245 4.15 11.64 30.49
N THR A 246 4.59 12.89 30.46
CA THR A 246 3.78 14.02 29.99
C THR A 246 4.39 14.59 28.73
N PHE A 247 3.73 14.36 27.62
CA PHE A 247 4.17 14.76 26.28
C PHE A 247 3.07 15.64 25.64
N PRO A 248 3.14 16.97 25.80
CA PRO A 248 2.10 17.87 25.28
C PRO A 248 1.85 17.68 23.79
N GLU A 249 0.59 17.58 23.39
CA GLU A 249 0.14 17.32 22.03
C GLU A 249 0.83 18.20 20.97
N THR A 250 0.87 19.52 21.22
CA THR A 250 1.49 20.46 20.28
C THR A 250 2.96 20.13 20.00
N ARG A 251 3.72 19.78 21.04
CA ARG A 251 5.13 19.41 20.89
C ARG A 251 5.31 18.07 20.19
N GLN A 252 4.41 17.09 20.43
CA GLN A 252 4.41 15.83 19.70
C GLN A 252 4.18 16.09 18.20
N LEU A 253 3.16 16.87 17.85
CA LEU A 253 2.83 17.18 16.46
C LEU A 253 3.95 17.97 15.76
N ASP A 254 4.55 18.96 16.42
CA ASP A 254 5.68 19.73 15.88
C ASP A 254 6.87 18.81 15.57
N PHE A 255 7.22 17.90 16.50
CA PHE A 255 8.28 16.94 16.31
C PHE A 255 7.96 15.95 15.18
N ASN A 256 6.75 15.41 15.12
CA ASN A 256 6.30 14.48 14.11
C ASN A 256 6.32 15.11 12.71
N VAL A 257 5.88 16.37 12.58
CA VAL A 257 5.94 17.14 11.32
C VAL A 257 7.40 17.33 10.89
N ALA A 258 8.28 17.68 11.81
CA ALA A 258 9.71 17.85 11.49
C ALA A 258 10.34 16.54 11.01
N VAL A 259 10.03 15.42 11.67
CA VAL A 259 10.48 14.07 11.26
C VAL A 259 9.92 13.70 9.90
N ALA A 260 8.61 13.75 9.68
CA ALA A 260 7.98 13.38 8.42
C ALA A 260 8.52 14.20 7.24
N LYS A 261 8.71 15.51 7.44
CA LYS A 261 9.33 16.39 6.45
C LYS A 261 10.77 15.99 6.13
N ARG A 262 11.55 15.61 7.15
CA ARG A 262 12.95 15.19 6.94
C ARG A 262 13.04 13.85 6.21
N LEU A 263 12.10 12.94 6.40
CA LEU A 263 12.01 11.68 5.66
C LEU A 263 11.66 11.88 4.18
N GLY A 264 11.00 12.98 3.82
CA GLY A 264 10.66 13.32 2.45
C GLY A 264 9.16 13.48 2.16
N TYR A 265 8.30 13.41 3.20
CA TYR A 265 6.88 13.73 3.01
C TYR A 265 6.71 15.22 2.67
N ASP A 266 6.07 15.47 1.53
CA ASP A 266 5.90 16.81 0.98
C ASP A 266 4.62 17.47 1.51
N PHE A 267 4.76 18.41 2.43
CA PHE A 267 3.65 19.14 3.03
C PHE A 267 3.00 20.17 2.09
N GLU A 268 3.60 20.51 0.95
CA GLU A 268 2.93 21.30 -0.10
C GLU A 268 1.88 20.44 -0.85
N ARG A 269 2.01 19.12 -0.75
CA ARG A 269 1.12 18.14 -1.37
C ARG A 269 0.42 17.24 -0.34
N GLY A 270 0.34 17.69 0.92
CA GLY A 270 -0.30 16.93 1.97
C GLY A 270 -0.36 17.69 3.28
N ARG A 271 -0.99 17.06 4.27
CA ARG A 271 -1.14 17.60 5.62
C ARG A 271 -1.33 16.46 6.62
N ILE A 272 -1.20 16.78 7.91
CA ILE A 272 -1.46 15.86 9.01
C ILE A 272 -2.65 16.36 9.82
N ASP A 273 -3.60 15.47 10.13
CA ASP A 273 -4.78 15.74 10.94
C ASP A 273 -4.98 14.68 12.02
N LYS A 274 -5.82 14.95 13.01
CA LYS A 274 -6.10 13.97 14.08
C LYS A 274 -7.32 13.13 13.77
N THR A 275 -7.23 11.84 14.13
CA THR A 275 -8.35 10.89 14.04
C THR A 275 -8.23 9.81 15.12
N HIS A 276 -9.29 9.02 15.30
CA HIS A 276 -9.26 7.88 16.24
C HIS A 276 -8.40 6.72 15.74
N HIS A 277 -8.34 6.49 14.43
CA HIS A 277 -7.51 5.46 13.80
C HIS A 277 -6.72 6.09 12.67
N PRO A 278 -5.39 6.20 12.78
CA PRO A 278 -4.53 6.78 11.75
C PRO A 278 -4.73 6.11 10.38
N PHE A 279 -4.66 6.91 9.31
CA PHE A 279 -4.71 6.45 7.92
C PHE A 279 -4.09 7.46 6.97
N CYS A 280 -3.62 6.97 5.83
CA CYS A 280 -3.25 7.77 4.67
C CYS A 280 -4.39 7.78 3.66
N THR A 281 -4.67 8.92 3.04
CA THR A 281 -5.66 9.04 1.98
C THR A 281 -5.17 9.96 0.87
N LYS A 282 -5.53 9.63 -0.38
CA LYS A 282 -5.15 10.35 -1.57
C LYS A 282 -6.37 10.90 -2.28
N PHE A 283 -6.29 12.16 -2.71
CA PHE A 283 -7.30 12.80 -3.55
C PHE A 283 -6.73 13.16 -4.93
N SER A 284 -5.42 13.28 -5.02
CA SER A 284 -4.62 13.40 -6.24
C SER A 284 -3.15 13.19 -5.86
N ALA A 285 -2.23 13.16 -6.83
CA ALA A 285 -0.79 13.20 -6.53
C ALA A 285 -0.35 14.53 -5.88
N GLY A 286 -1.18 15.58 -5.99
CA GLY A 286 -0.98 16.88 -5.36
C GLY A 286 -1.71 17.06 -4.03
N ASP A 287 -2.46 16.05 -3.56
CA ASP A 287 -3.15 16.09 -2.27
C ASP A 287 -3.22 14.67 -1.69
N VAL A 288 -2.21 14.32 -0.89
CA VAL A 288 -2.09 13.04 -0.17
C VAL A 288 -1.96 13.37 1.31
N ARG A 289 -2.99 13.06 2.09
CA ARG A 289 -3.09 13.44 3.50
C ARG A 289 -2.87 12.26 4.41
N ILE A 290 -2.27 12.54 5.57
CA ILE A 290 -2.09 11.56 6.63
C ILE A 290 -2.83 12.01 7.89
N THR A 291 -3.16 11.04 8.72
CA THR A 291 -3.76 11.32 10.02
C THR A 291 -2.97 10.64 11.13
N THR A 292 -3.10 11.14 12.35
CA THR A 292 -2.43 10.57 13.52
C THR A 292 -3.36 10.59 14.73
N ARG A 293 -3.00 9.84 15.78
CA ARG A 293 -3.66 9.87 17.09
C ARG A 293 -2.62 10.21 18.14
N VAL A 294 -2.88 11.24 18.92
CA VAL A 294 -2.00 11.69 19.99
C VAL A 294 -2.49 11.17 21.33
N ASP A 295 -1.61 10.57 22.11
CA ASP A 295 -1.75 10.30 23.52
C ASP A 295 -0.67 11.11 24.26
N GLU A 296 -1.09 12.03 25.14
CA GLU A 296 -0.14 12.84 25.90
C GLU A 296 0.61 12.05 26.99
N ALA A 297 0.22 10.81 27.23
CA ALA A 297 0.93 9.90 28.14
C ALA A 297 1.93 8.98 27.43
N ASP A 298 1.96 8.94 26.09
CA ASP A 298 2.78 8.04 25.29
C ASP A 298 3.41 8.75 24.08
N ILE A 299 4.74 8.88 24.07
CA ILE A 299 5.46 9.51 22.96
C ILE A 299 5.51 8.65 21.71
N GLY A 300 5.47 7.34 21.85
CA GLY A 300 5.66 6.41 20.72
C GLY A 300 4.47 6.35 19.78
N GLN A 301 3.24 6.43 20.31
CA GLN A 301 2.03 6.19 19.54
C GLN A 301 1.88 7.16 18.36
N ALA A 302 1.90 8.47 18.64
CA ALA A 302 1.74 9.48 17.58
C ALA A 302 2.92 9.51 16.61
N LEU A 303 4.14 9.32 17.10
CA LEU A 303 5.34 9.39 16.29
C LEU A 303 5.39 8.25 15.27
N PHE A 304 5.29 7.00 15.73
CA PHE A 304 5.42 5.85 14.83
C PHE A 304 4.23 5.73 13.88
N SER A 305 3.01 6.07 14.32
CA SER A 305 1.87 6.14 13.40
C SER A 305 2.03 7.24 12.35
N THR A 306 2.57 8.41 12.70
CA THR A 306 2.86 9.47 11.73
C THR A 306 3.89 9.03 10.69
N ILE A 307 4.95 8.34 11.10
CA ILE A 307 5.98 7.83 10.18
C ILE A 307 5.40 6.73 9.29
N HIS A 308 4.58 5.84 9.84
CA HIS A 308 3.87 4.80 9.10
C HIS A 308 3.03 5.41 7.97
N GLU A 309 2.14 6.36 8.32
CA GLU A 309 1.28 7.01 7.33
C GLU A 309 2.07 7.86 6.32
N ALA A 310 3.18 8.49 6.78
CA ALA A 310 4.08 9.19 5.87
C ALA A 310 4.75 8.23 4.86
N GLY A 311 5.06 6.99 5.25
CA GLY A 311 5.56 5.96 4.35
C GLY A 311 4.59 5.65 3.21
N HIS A 312 3.32 5.43 3.53
CA HIS A 312 2.23 5.30 2.56
C HIS A 312 2.10 6.54 1.66
N ALA A 313 2.15 7.73 2.28
CA ALA A 313 1.97 8.98 1.56
C ALA A 313 3.12 9.31 0.61
N MET A 314 4.36 9.02 0.98
CA MET A 314 5.52 9.19 0.11
C MET A 314 5.45 8.29 -1.13
N TYR A 315 4.91 7.09 -0.99
CA TYR A 315 4.62 6.23 -2.15
C TYR A 315 3.63 6.92 -3.09
N GLU A 316 2.49 7.36 -2.58
CA GLU A 316 1.44 7.99 -3.38
C GLU A 316 1.88 9.34 -3.99
N GLN A 317 2.67 10.14 -3.26
CA GLN A 317 3.27 11.37 -3.78
C GLN A 317 4.36 11.11 -4.84
N GLY A 318 5.00 9.94 -4.79
CA GLY A 318 6.07 9.53 -5.70
C GLY A 318 5.59 8.92 -7.01
N VAL A 319 4.30 8.63 -7.18
CA VAL A 319 3.73 8.12 -8.43
C VAL A 319 3.92 9.14 -9.55
N ASN A 320 4.29 8.64 -10.74
CA ASN A 320 4.50 9.50 -11.91
C ASN A 320 3.24 10.33 -12.22
N ALA A 321 3.41 11.65 -12.30
CA ALA A 321 2.32 12.60 -12.57
C ALA A 321 1.54 12.31 -13.87
N ALA A 322 2.19 11.69 -14.87
CA ALA A 322 1.54 11.30 -16.12
C ALA A 322 0.48 10.19 -15.95
N LEU A 323 0.51 9.46 -14.84
CA LEU A 323 -0.42 8.36 -14.52
C LEU A 323 -1.65 8.84 -13.71
N VAL A 324 -1.61 10.06 -13.20
CA VAL A 324 -2.68 10.63 -12.34
C VAL A 324 -4.02 10.66 -13.08
N GLY A 325 -5.10 10.38 -12.37
CA GLY A 325 -6.46 10.30 -12.94
C GLY A 325 -6.70 9.02 -13.76
N THR A 326 -5.76 8.08 -13.76
CA THR A 326 -5.92 6.74 -14.35
C THR A 326 -5.77 5.65 -13.29
N PRO A 327 -6.20 4.40 -13.55
CA PRO A 327 -5.97 3.28 -12.64
C PRO A 327 -4.50 3.01 -12.29
N LEU A 328 -3.56 3.48 -13.12
CA LEU A 328 -2.12 3.36 -12.85
C LEU A 328 -1.63 4.34 -11.78
N GLY A 329 -2.42 5.35 -11.46
CA GLY A 329 -2.04 6.49 -10.64
C GLY A 329 -2.00 6.24 -9.12
N SER A 330 -1.92 5.00 -8.65
CA SER A 330 -1.84 4.63 -7.22
C SER A 330 -0.87 3.45 -7.02
N GLY A 331 -0.58 3.09 -5.78
CA GLY A 331 0.24 1.93 -5.45
C GLY A 331 -0.32 0.60 -5.98
N THR A 332 0.54 -0.38 -6.24
CA THR A 332 0.17 -1.58 -7.02
C THR A 332 -0.60 -2.65 -6.24
N SER A 333 -0.32 -2.83 -4.97
CA SER A 333 -1.00 -3.82 -4.11
C SER A 333 -0.97 -3.43 -2.64
N ALA A 334 -1.77 -4.12 -1.81
CA ALA A 334 -1.78 -3.91 -0.37
C ALA A 334 -0.42 -4.22 0.25
N GLY A 335 0.20 -5.35 -0.12
CA GLY A 335 1.50 -5.75 0.42
C GLY A 335 2.63 -4.80 0.02
N VAL A 336 2.69 -4.36 -1.24
CA VAL A 336 3.69 -3.36 -1.68
C VAL A 336 3.43 -2.00 -1.00
N HIS A 337 2.18 -1.61 -0.83
CA HIS A 337 1.82 -0.35 -0.18
C HIS A 337 2.21 -0.35 1.30
N GLU A 338 1.89 -1.42 2.02
CA GLU A 338 2.28 -1.62 3.42
C GLU A 338 3.80 -1.75 3.59
N SER A 339 4.51 -2.25 2.58
CA SER A 339 5.97 -2.34 2.67
C SER A 339 6.63 -0.97 2.79
N GLN A 340 6.02 0.09 2.26
CA GLN A 340 6.55 1.44 2.35
C GLN A 340 6.34 2.05 3.74
N SER A 341 5.19 1.83 4.35
CA SER A 341 4.93 2.22 5.74
C SER A 341 5.87 1.49 6.70
N ARG A 342 5.99 0.16 6.55
CA ARG A 342 6.84 -0.68 7.42
C ARG A 342 8.32 -0.42 7.24
N LEU A 343 8.78 -0.12 6.02
CA LEU A 343 10.16 0.28 5.78
C LEU A 343 10.51 1.54 6.57
N TRP A 344 9.70 2.58 6.46
CA TRP A 344 9.97 3.84 7.14
C TRP A 344 9.73 3.77 8.66
N GLU A 345 8.68 3.08 9.11
CA GLU A 345 8.37 2.92 10.53
C GLU A 345 9.36 1.98 11.24
N ASN A 346 9.53 0.74 10.72
CA ASN A 346 10.21 -0.32 11.45
C ASN A 346 11.70 -0.40 11.10
N VAL A 347 12.03 -0.45 9.80
CA VAL A 347 13.41 -0.64 9.37
C VAL A 347 14.22 0.63 9.60
N VAL A 348 13.68 1.79 9.25
CA VAL A 348 14.35 3.09 9.39
C VAL A 348 14.14 3.67 10.79
N ALA A 349 12.89 4.02 11.15
CA ALA A 349 12.65 4.82 12.35
C ALA A 349 12.78 4.05 13.68
N ARG A 350 12.67 2.72 13.67
CA ARG A 350 13.01 1.90 14.84
C ARG A 350 14.46 1.40 14.80
N GLY A 351 15.26 1.86 13.82
CA GLY A 351 16.69 1.58 13.70
C GLY A 351 17.55 2.49 14.59
N ARG A 352 18.73 2.00 15.01
CA ARG A 352 19.66 2.74 15.87
C ARG A 352 20.14 4.04 15.20
N GLY A 353 20.56 3.98 13.93
CA GLY A 353 21.10 5.14 13.22
C GLY A 353 20.11 6.31 13.15
N PHE A 354 18.81 6.03 12.97
CA PHE A 354 17.78 7.07 12.99
C PHE A 354 17.80 7.84 14.32
N TRP A 355 17.95 7.15 15.45
CA TRP A 355 17.95 7.76 16.78
C TRP A 355 19.28 8.38 17.15
N GLU A 356 20.39 7.99 16.57
CA GLU A 356 21.65 8.74 16.69
C GLU A 356 21.49 10.18 16.21
N HIS A 357 20.67 10.40 15.17
CA HIS A 357 20.34 11.74 14.68
C HIS A 357 19.22 12.43 15.46
N PHE A 358 18.07 11.76 15.66
CA PHE A 358 16.87 12.41 16.19
C PHE A 358 16.78 12.43 17.72
N TYR A 359 17.52 11.60 18.44
CA TYR A 359 17.41 11.54 19.89
C TYR A 359 17.78 12.85 20.60
N PRO A 360 18.85 13.58 20.22
CA PRO A 360 19.12 14.89 20.80
C PRO A 360 17.97 15.90 20.55
N GLN A 361 17.30 15.80 19.42
CA GLN A 361 16.17 16.66 19.07
C GLN A 361 14.93 16.29 19.91
N LEU A 362 14.70 14.98 20.14
CA LEU A 362 13.65 14.50 21.03
C LEU A 362 13.88 14.98 22.47
N GLN A 363 15.13 14.88 22.96
CA GLN A 363 15.51 15.40 24.28
C GLN A 363 15.29 16.91 24.41
N ALA A 364 15.57 17.67 23.34
CA ALA A 364 15.34 19.12 23.33
C ALA A 364 13.83 19.44 23.30
N ALA A 365 13.02 18.66 22.59
CA ALA A 365 11.56 18.82 22.56
C ALA A 365 10.89 18.43 23.89
N PHE A 366 11.43 17.41 24.59
CA PHE A 366 10.88 16.86 25.84
C PHE A 366 11.98 16.70 26.89
N PRO A 367 12.53 17.80 27.43
CA PRO A 367 13.71 17.74 28.29
C PRO A 367 13.46 17.01 29.62
N ASP A 368 12.29 17.17 30.23
CA ASP A 368 12.02 16.57 31.55
C ASP A 368 11.92 15.04 31.49
N PRO A 369 11.17 14.42 30.56
CA PRO A 369 11.14 12.96 30.42
C PRO A 369 12.49 12.35 30.01
N PHE A 370 13.27 13.02 29.13
CA PHE A 370 14.43 12.39 28.48
C PHE A 370 15.81 12.90 28.95
N ARG A 371 15.89 13.90 29.84
CA ARG A 371 17.14 14.53 30.27
C ARG A 371 18.22 13.53 30.71
N ASN A 372 17.84 12.50 31.45
CA ASN A 372 18.73 11.51 32.04
C ASN A 372 18.60 10.12 31.41
N ILE A 373 17.88 10.01 30.29
CA ILE A 373 17.70 8.74 29.59
C ILE A 373 18.77 8.63 28.51
N ALA A 374 19.60 7.58 28.60
CA ALA A 374 20.58 7.30 27.55
C ALA A 374 19.88 6.77 26.29
N LEU A 375 20.45 7.05 25.11
CA LEU A 375 19.96 6.55 23.83
C LEU A 375 19.72 5.03 23.86
N GLU A 376 20.62 4.27 24.48
CA GLU A 376 20.51 2.80 24.57
C GLU A 376 19.25 2.35 25.30
N VAL A 377 18.88 3.03 26.39
CA VAL A 377 17.66 2.74 27.15
C VAL A 377 16.42 3.02 26.29
N PHE A 378 16.40 4.18 25.65
CA PHE A 378 15.32 4.56 24.74
C PHE A 378 15.20 3.61 23.55
N TYR A 379 16.33 3.26 22.90
CA TYR A 379 16.36 2.35 21.76
C TYR A 379 15.82 0.95 22.11
N ARG A 380 16.17 0.44 23.31
CA ARG A 380 15.62 -0.82 23.82
C ARG A 380 14.13 -0.72 24.10
N ALA A 381 13.67 0.41 24.65
CA ALA A 381 12.27 0.65 24.97
C ALA A 381 11.37 0.64 23.73
N ILE A 382 11.76 1.36 22.66
CA ILE A 382 10.97 1.43 21.41
C ILE A 382 10.99 0.13 20.59
N ASN A 383 11.90 -0.80 20.92
CA ASN A 383 12.04 -2.11 20.29
C ASN A 383 11.74 -3.25 21.30
N LYS A 384 10.95 -2.96 22.32
CA LYS A 384 10.47 -3.97 23.27
C LYS A 384 9.66 -5.03 22.52
N VAL A 385 9.98 -6.30 22.79
CA VAL A 385 9.19 -7.45 22.31
C VAL A 385 8.51 -8.10 23.49
N GLN A 386 7.22 -8.33 23.37
CA GLN A 386 6.41 -9.01 24.39
C GLN A 386 5.23 -9.72 23.76
N ARG A 387 4.73 -10.73 24.46
CA ARG A 387 3.48 -11.35 24.08
C ARG A 387 2.33 -10.36 24.29
N SER A 388 1.58 -10.05 23.26
CA SER A 388 0.41 -9.18 23.31
C SER A 388 -0.82 -9.95 22.85
N LEU A 389 -1.97 -9.73 23.50
CA LEU A 389 -3.25 -10.25 23.03
C LEU A 389 -3.78 -9.45 21.83
N ILE A 390 -3.48 -8.16 21.77
CA ILE A 390 -4.04 -7.21 20.80
C ILE A 390 -3.08 -7.02 19.64
N ARG A 391 -3.57 -7.24 18.42
CA ARG A 391 -2.78 -7.14 17.18
C ARG A 391 -2.18 -5.74 16.98
N THR A 392 -2.96 -4.69 17.20
CA THR A 392 -2.51 -3.30 17.00
C THR A 392 -1.47 -2.84 18.00
N ASP A 393 -1.33 -3.55 19.13
CA ASP A 393 -0.35 -3.27 20.19
C ASP A 393 0.86 -4.22 20.09
N ALA A 394 0.86 -5.13 19.11
CA ALA A 394 1.93 -6.11 18.93
C ALA A 394 3.18 -5.43 18.36
N ASP A 395 4.33 -5.88 18.85
CA ASP A 395 5.63 -5.45 18.35
C ASP A 395 5.97 -6.07 16.98
N GLU A 396 7.07 -5.60 16.39
CA GLU A 396 7.52 -5.99 15.05
C GLU A 396 7.74 -7.51 14.88
N VAL A 397 8.15 -8.20 15.94
CA VAL A 397 8.42 -9.64 15.89
C VAL A 397 7.13 -10.45 15.98
N THR A 398 6.26 -10.10 16.93
CA THR A 398 5.04 -10.87 17.23
C THR A 398 3.86 -10.51 16.32
N TYR A 399 3.86 -9.36 15.68
CA TYR A 399 2.78 -8.87 14.82
C TYR A 399 2.39 -9.87 13.71
N ASN A 400 3.38 -10.46 13.04
CA ASN A 400 3.11 -11.40 11.95
C ASN A 400 2.39 -12.68 12.42
N LEU A 401 2.60 -13.11 13.67
CA LEU A 401 1.89 -14.27 14.24
C LEU A 401 0.40 -13.98 14.38
N HIS A 402 0.03 -12.74 14.74
CA HIS A 402 -1.36 -12.29 14.74
C HIS A 402 -2.00 -12.30 13.35
N ILE A 403 -1.25 -11.93 12.32
CA ILE A 403 -1.73 -11.92 10.94
C ILE A 403 -1.92 -13.34 10.43
N MET A 404 -0.91 -14.19 10.58
CA MET A 404 -0.95 -15.58 10.13
C MET A 404 -2.08 -16.38 10.79
N MET A 405 -2.33 -16.16 12.08
CA MET A 405 -3.45 -16.76 12.80
C MET A 405 -4.80 -16.34 12.19
N ARG A 406 -4.99 -15.06 11.90
CA ARG A 406 -6.24 -14.55 11.31
C ARG A 406 -6.48 -15.11 9.92
N PHE A 407 -5.44 -15.12 9.09
CA PHE A 407 -5.53 -15.72 7.76
C PHE A 407 -5.95 -17.20 7.82
N ASP A 408 -5.38 -17.99 8.74
CA ASP A 408 -5.76 -19.39 8.92
C ASP A 408 -7.23 -19.53 9.35
N LEU A 409 -7.69 -18.69 10.29
CA LEU A 409 -9.07 -18.71 10.77
C LEU A 409 -10.07 -18.25 9.69
N GLU A 410 -9.74 -17.22 8.91
CA GLU A 410 -10.55 -16.79 7.77
C GLU A 410 -10.73 -17.91 6.75
N LEU A 411 -9.64 -18.60 6.44
CA LEU A 411 -9.66 -19.72 5.51
C LEU A 411 -10.52 -20.87 6.05
N ASP A 412 -10.39 -21.21 7.33
CA ASP A 412 -11.19 -22.27 7.96
C ASP A 412 -12.68 -21.90 7.99
N LEU A 413 -13.02 -20.63 8.26
CA LEU A 413 -14.40 -20.12 8.20
C LEU A 413 -14.98 -20.19 6.78
N LEU A 414 -14.23 -19.69 5.78
CA LEU A 414 -14.70 -19.62 4.40
C LEU A 414 -14.81 -21.00 3.74
N GLU A 415 -13.95 -21.94 4.08
CA GLU A 415 -14.01 -23.31 3.56
C GLU A 415 -14.96 -24.21 4.37
N GLY A 416 -15.55 -23.71 5.46
CA GLY A 416 -16.52 -24.46 6.27
C GLY A 416 -15.89 -25.52 7.20
N ARG A 417 -14.59 -25.43 7.45
CA ARG A 417 -13.90 -26.28 8.43
C ARG A 417 -14.10 -25.80 9.87
N LEU A 418 -14.41 -24.52 10.05
CA LEU A 418 -14.73 -23.89 11.33
C LEU A 418 -16.12 -23.28 11.26
N ALA A 419 -17.00 -23.63 12.20
CA ALA A 419 -18.27 -22.95 12.37
C ALA A 419 -18.06 -21.64 13.17
N VAL A 420 -18.82 -20.58 12.85
CA VAL A 420 -18.68 -19.28 13.52
C VAL A 420 -18.87 -19.39 15.03
N GLN A 421 -19.77 -20.23 15.50
CA GLN A 421 -19.99 -20.44 16.94
C GLN A 421 -18.74 -20.95 17.68
N ASP A 422 -17.84 -21.66 17.00
CA ASP A 422 -16.65 -22.28 17.58
C ASP A 422 -15.41 -21.35 17.45
N LEU A 423 -15.57 -20.19 16.83
CA LEU A 423 -14.50 -19.22 16.61
C LEU A 423 -13.79 -18.78 17.91
N PRO A 424 -14.48 -18.47 19.01
CA PRO A 424 -13.80 -18.06 20.25
C PRO A 424 -12.81 -19.10 20.77
N GLU A 425 -13.16 -20.38 20.72
CA GLU A 425 -12.28 -21.48 21.15
C GLU A 425 -11.12 -21.67 20.16
N ALA A 426 -11.41 -21.68 18.85
CA ALA A 426 -10.39 -21.76 17.81
C ALA A 426 -9.39 -20.60 17.89
N TRP A 427 -9.85 -19.40 18.20
CA TRP A 427 -8.99 -18.23 18.43
C TRP A 427 -8.03 -18.45 19.60
N ARG A 428 -8.55 -18.86 20.77
CA ARG A 428 -7.73 -19.16 21.96
C ARG A 428 -6.69 -20.23 21.68
N ALA A 429 -7.07 -21.30 20.99
CA ALA A 429 -6.17 -22.38 20.62
C ALA A 429 -5.03 -21.91 19.68
N ARG A 430 -5.34 -21.11 18.67
CA ARG A 430 -4.35 -20.59 17.71
C ARG A 430 -3.36 -19.63 18.35
N ILE A 431 -3.84 -18.64 19.12
CA ILE A 431 -2.95 -17.68 19.78
C ILE A 431 -2.06 -18.36 20.83
N ALA A 432 -2.59 -19.36 21.55
CA ALA A 432 -1.80 -20.15 22.49
C ALA A 432 -0.72 -20.96 21.78
N ALA A 433 -1.00 -21.53 20.62
CA ALA A 433 -0.03 -22.28 19.84
C ALA A 433 1.14 -21.40 19.35
N ASP A 434 0.88 -20.19 18.86
CA ASP A 434 1.89 -19.31 18.30
C ASP A 434 2.60 -18.44 19.37
N LEU A 435 1.85 -17.86 20.31
CA LEU A 435 2.35 -16.89 21.28
C LEU A 435 2.44 -17.39 22.74
N ALA A 436 1.93 -18.60 23.03
CA ALA A 436 1.86 -19.16 24.37
C ALA A 436 1.11 -18.27 25.39
N ILE A 437 0.08 -17.56 24.93
CA ILE A 437 -0.89 -16.79 25.72
C ILE A 437 -2.31 -17.08 25.22
N ALA A 438 -3.30 -16.82 26.04
CA ALA A 438 -4.70 -16.91 25.62
C ALA A 438 -5.51 -15.77 26.26
N PRO A 439 -6.49 -15.19 25.55
CA PRO A 439 -7.38 -14.20 26.16
C PRO A 439 -8.39 -14.88 27.10
N ASP A 440 -8.65 -14.21 28.22
CA ASP A 440 -9.66 -14.65 29.18
C ASP A 440 -11.08 -14.31 28.71
N ASP A 441 -11.21 -13.39 27.76
CA ASP A 441 -12.46 -12.87 27.22
C ASP A 441 -12.44 -12.80 25.68
N ASP A 442 -13.61 -12.66 25.05
CA ASP A 442 -13.72 -12.53 23.60
C ASP A 442 -13.46 -11.10 23.11
N ARG A 443 -13.60 -10.09 23.98
CA ARG A 443 -13.29 -8.69 23.71
C ARG A 443 -11.82 -8.50 23.32
N ASN A 444 -10.91 -9.23 24.00
CA ASN A 444 -9.47 -9.26 23.69
C ASN A 444 -9.12 -10.47 22.81
N GLY A 445 -10.09 -11.33 22.52
CA GLY A 445 -10.03 -12.46 21.60
C GLY A 445 -10.59 -12.11 20.21
N CYS A 446 -11.55 -12.89 19.76
CA CYS A 446 -12.10 -12.80 18.40
C CYS A 446 -12.89 -11.53 18.09
N LEU A 447 -13.30 -10.74 19.10
CA LEU A 447 -13.98 -9.46 18.92
C LEU A 447 -13.01 -8.27 18.79
N GLN A 448 -11.71 -8.45 19.00
CA GLN A 448 -10.77 -7.32 19.06
C GLN A 448 -10.62 -6.57 17.74
N ASP A 449 -10.82 -7.23 16.61
CA ASP A 449 -10.47 -6.71 15.30
C ASP A 449 -11.72 -6.42 14.47
N VAL A 450 -11.90 -5.18 14.07
CA VAL A 450 -13.06 -4.69 13.34
C VAL A 450 -13.16 -5.25 11.90
N HIS A 451 -12.06 -5.74 11.32
CA HIS A 451 -12.01 -6.18 9.93
C HIS A 451 -13.08 -7.22 9.60
N TRP A 452 -13.34 -8.14 10.53
CA TRP A 452 -14.36 -9.16 10.33
C TRP A 452 -15.80 -8.67 10.47
N PHE A 453 -15.97 -7.42 10.89
CA PHE A 453 -17.28 -6.81 11.18
C PHE A 453 -17.56 -5.55 10.34
N SER A 454 -16.65 -5.16 9.45
CA SER A 454 -16.78 -3.96 8.64
C SER A 454 -16.56 -4.20 7.13
N GLY A 455 -16.52 -5.46 6.69
CA GLY A 455 -16.26 -5.80 5.29
C GLY A 455 -16.30 -7.29 5.02
N SER A 456 -15.74 -7.69 3.88
CA SER A 456 -15.56 -9.09 3.51
C SER A 456 -14.53 -9.78 4.39
N ILE A 457 -14.72 -11.05 4.65
CA ILE A 457 -13.75 -11.93 5.32
C ILE A 457 -12.88 -12.56 4.25
N GLY A 458 -11.57 -12.61 4.48
CA GLY A 458 -10.57 -13.15 3.55
C GLY A 458 -9.98 -12.08 2.62
N GLY A 459 -8.71 -12.22 2.32
CA GLY A 459 -8.01 -11.43 1.31
C GLY A 459 -7.34 -10.14 1.77
N SER A 460 -7.54 -9.66 3.00
CA SER A 460 -6.93 -8.41 3.47
C SER A 460 -5.72 -8.60 4.40
N PHE A 461 -5.74 -9.59 5.29
CA PHE A 461 -4.71 -9.71 6.32
C PHE A 461 -3.32 -10.09 5.81
N GLN A 462 -3.21 -10.87 4.73
CA GLN A 462 -1.90 -11.27 4.20
C GLN A 462 -1.05 -10.05 3.82
N GLY A 463 -1.65 -8.98 3.32
CA GLY A 463 -0.94 -7.76 2.89
C GLY A 463 -0.06 -7.16 3.98
N TYR A 464 -0.45 -7.25 5.24
CA TYR A 464 0.33 -6.75 6.38
C TYR A 464 1.66 -7.51 6.57
N THR A 465 1.63 -8.85 6.51
CA THR A 465 2.86 -9.65 6.62
C THR A 465 3.70 -9.57 5.36
N ILE A 466 3.08 -9.55 4.18
CA ILE A 466 3.76 -9.32 2.89
C ILE A 466 4.47 -7.97 2.94
N GLY A 467 3.83 -6.93 3.46
CA GLY A 467 4.43 -5.62 3.67
C GLY A 467 5.69 -5.66 4.54
N ASN A 468 5.66 -6.38 5.66
CA ASN A 468 6.84 -6.55 6.49
C ASN A 468 7.98 -7.27 5.75
N ILE A 469 7.69 -8.33 5.00
CA ILE A 469 8.67 -9.08 4.21
C ILE A 469 9.29 -8.17 3.14
N LEU A 470 8.47 -7.50 2.34
CA LEU A 470 8.92 -6.64 1.25
C LEU A 470 9.65 -5.39 1.75
N SER A 471 9.32 -4.86 2.92
CA SER A 471 10.02 -3.71 3.51
C SER A 471 11.52 -3.99 3.68
N ALA A 472 11.85 -5.16 4.22
CA ALA A 472 13.23 -5.59 4.40
C ALA A 472 13.90 -5.95 3.06
N GLN A 473 13.17 -6.56 2.12
CA GLN A 473 13.71 -6.92 0.82
C GLN A 473 14.04 -5.67 -0.02
N PHE A 474 13.18 -4.66 -0.05
CA PHE A 474 13.46 -3.38 -0.72
C PHE A 474 14.61 -2.63 -0.04
N TYR A 475 14.66 -2.60 1.28
CA TYR A 475 15.75 -1.96 1.99
C TYR A 475 17.10 -2.66 1.72
N ALA A 476 17.14 -3.99 1.75
CA ALA A 476 18.34 -4.76 1.41
C ALA A 476 18.82 -4.49 -0.03
N ALA A 477 17.90 -4.41 -0.99
CA ALA A 477 18.23 -4.07 -2.37
C ALA A 477 18.75 -2.62 -2.50
N ALA A 478 18.16 -1.68 -1.75
CA ALA A 478 18.63 -0.29 -1.71
C ALA A 478 20.05 -0.18 -1.14
N ILE A 479 20.36 -0.86 -0.04
CA ILE A 479 21.72 -0.89 0.56
C ILE A 479 22.71 -1.57 -0.38
N LYS A 480 22.32 -2.65 -1.06
CA LYS A 480 23.20 -3.31 -2.04
C LYS A 480 23.58 -2.35 -3.18
N ALA A 481 22.67 -1.49 -3.61
CA ALA A 481 22.93 -0.47 -4.62
C ALA A 481 23.66 0.76 -4.04
N HIS A 482 23.41 1.12 -2.79
CA HIS A 482 23.89 2.31 -2.09
C HIS A 482 24.32 1.96 -0.67
N PRO A 483 25.54 1.43 -0.48
CA PRO A 483 26.05 0.99 0.84
C PRO A 483 26.20 2.14 1.86
N GLU A 484 26.15 3.39 1.41
CA GLU A 484 26.20 4.58 2.25
C GLU A 484 24.91 4.86 3.02
N ILE A 485 23.76 4.29 2.63
CA ILE A 485 22.44 4.57 3.23
C ILE A 485 22.42 4.47 4.76
N PRO A 486 22.94 3.41 5.42
CA PRO A 486 22.91 3.32 6.88
C PRO A 486 23.66 4.46 7.56
N ARG A 487 24.81 4.87 7.01
CA ARG A 487 25.57 6.02 7.51
C ARG A 487 24.85 7.34 7.28
N GLU A 488 24.22 7.52 6.12
CA GLU A 488 23.42 8.70 5.81
C GLU A 488 22.25 8.85 6.78
N ILE A 489 21.54 7.74 7.09
CA ILE A 489 20.46 7.72 8.09
C ILE A 489 20.97 8.20 9.45
N ALA A 490 22.14 7.76 9.89
CA ALA A 490 22.75 8.17 11.15
C ALA A 490 23.11 9.67 11.19
N HIS A 491 23.24 10.32 10.03
CA HIS A 491 23.42 11.77 9.90
C HIS A 491 22.12 12.51 9.59
N GLY A 492 20.97 11.81 9.56
CA GLY A 492 19.67 12.39 9.24
C GLY A 492 19.46 12.69 7.75
N GLU A 493 20.20 11.99 6.89
CA GLU A 493 20.11 12.12 5.43
C GLU A 493 19.35 10.91 4.85
N PHE A 494 18.15 11.14 4.33
CA PHE A 494 17.27 10.09 3.83
C PHE A 494 17.12 10.13 2.30
N GLY A 495 17.75 11.10 1.66
CA GLY A 495 17.53 11.42 0.25
C GLY A 495 17.94 10.28 -0.70
N THR A 496 18.99 9.52 -0.41
CA THR A 496 19.46 8.41 -1.25
C THR A 496 18.45 7.25 -1.21
N LEU A 497 18.02 6.85 -0.02
CA LEU A 497 16.99 5.82 0.15
C LEU A 497 15.67 6.25 -0.53
N HIS A 498 15.20 7.47 -0.26
CA HIS A 498 13.97 7.99 -0.85
C HIS A 498 14.03 8.03 -2.40
N ARG A 499 15.14 8.48 -2.99
CA ARG A 499 15.32 8.48 -4.45
C ARG A 499 15.35 7.06 -5.04
N TRP A 500 15.98 6.12 -4.34
CA TRP A 500 15.98 4.73 -4.78
C TRP A 500 14.56 4.17 -4.82
N LEU A 501 13.78 4.34 -3.73
CA LEU A 501 12.38 3.92 -3.66
C LEU A 501 11.53 4.63 -4.72
N ALA A 502 11.69 5.93 -4.90
CA ALA A 502 10.98 6.70 -5.92
C ALA A 502 11.26 6.17 -7.33
N THR A 503 12.51 5.78 -7.61
CA THR A 503 12.93 5.29 -8.93
C THR A 503 12.47 3.87 -9.20
N HIS A 504 12.57 2.99 -8.22
CA HIS A 504 12.36 1.55 -8.42
C HIS A 504 10.96 1.06 -7.99
N VAL A 505 10.25 1.83 -7.15
CA VAL A 505 8.92 1.46 -6.65
C VAL A 505 7.89 2.52 -6.98
N TYR A 506 8.01 3.75 -6.43
CA TYR A 506 6.93 4.73 -6.39
C TYR A 506 6.44 5.18 -7.76
N ARG A 507 7.38 5.56 -8.65
CA ARG A 507 7.05 6.14 -9.97
C ARG A 507 6.18 5.24 -10.84
N HIS A 508 6.17 3.96 -10.56
CA HIS A 508 5.50 2.97 -11.41
C HIS A 508 4.00 2.85 -11.11
N GLY A 509 3.55 3.25 -9.91
CA GLY A 509 2.16 3.06 -9.50
C GLY A 509 1.71 1.61 -9.72
N ARG A 510 0.52 1.40 -10.33
CA ARG A 510 -0.02 0.07 -10.68
C ARG A 510 0.40 -0.44 -12.06
N LYS A 511 1.48 0.10 -12.62
CA LYS A 511 1.95 -0.26 -13.96
C LYS A 511 2.35 -1.73 -14.07
N PHE A 512 2.96 -2.26 -13.03
CA PHE A 512 3.41 -3.64 -12.91
C PHE A 512 2.60 -4.40 -11.87
N GLU A 513 2.38 -5.69 -12.10
CA GLU A 513 1.88 -6.59 -11.06
C GLU A 513 2.87 -6.63 -9.89
N PRO A 514 2.42 -6.95 -8.65
CA PRO A 514 3.30 -6.93 -7.47
C PRO A 514 4.58 -7.74 -7.63
N ASP A 515 4.48 -8.97 -8.12
CA ASP A 515 5.64 -9.86 -8.32
C ASP A 515 6.61 -9.30 -9.36
N GLU A 516 6.08 -8.74 -10.46
CA GLU A 516 6.90 -8.10 -11.49
C GLU A 516 7.62 -6.86 -10.94
N LEU A 517 6.93 -6.03 -10.14
CA LEU A 517 7.54 -4.86 -9.51
C LEU A 517 8.67 -5.26 -8.55
N VAL A 518 8.44 -6.25 -7.69
CA VAL A 518 9.43 -6.77 -6.75
C VAL A 518 10.66 -7.30 -7.49
N LEU A 519 10.46 -8.14 -8.51
CA LEU A 519 11.55 -8.67 -9.31
C LEU A 519 12.36 -7.57 -10.02
N ARG A 520 11.69 -6.55 -10.57
CA ARG A 520 12.34 -5.41 -11.24
C ARG A 520 13.13 -4.54 -10.27
N ALA A 521 12.60 -4.31 -9.08
CA ALA A 521 13.22 -3.45 -8.08
C ALA A 521 14.40 -4.12 -7.36
N THR A 522 14.30 -5.42 -7.09
CA THR A 522 15.26 -6.13 -6.24
C THR A 522 16.17 -7.10 -6.99
N GLY A 523 15.77 -7.51 -8.22
CA GLY A 523 16.44 -8.55 -9.01
C GLY A 523 16.06 -9.97 -8.62
N GLU A 524 15.18 -10.15 -7.63
CA GLU A 524 14.77 -11.44 -7.10
C GLU A 524 13.25 -11.46 -6.85
N PRO A 525 12.57 -12.62 -6.95
CA PRO A 525 11.18 -12.73 -6.51
C PRO A 525 11.06 -12.47 -5.01
N MET A 526 9.83 -12.28 -4.52
CA MET A 526 9.58 -12.10 -3.09
C MET A 526 10.12 -13.29 -2.28
N THR A 527 10.90 -12.99 -1.23
CA THR A 527 11.54 -13.98 -0.35
C THR A 527 11.58 -13.48 1.10
N ILE A 528 11.51 -14.42 2.06
CA ILE A 528 11.51 -14.11 3.50
C ILE A 528 12.92 -13.87 4.07
N GLU A 529 13.99 -14.24 3.35
CA GLU A 529 15.35 -14.24 3.85
C GLU A 529 15.83 -12.84 4.30
N PRO A 530 15.63 -11.75 3.53
CA PRO A 530 16.02 -10.41 3.97
C PRO A 530 15.31 -9.99 5.27
N TYR A 531 14.02 -10.33 5.41
CA TYR A 531 13.27 -10.02 6.62
C TYR A 531 13.75 -10.80 7.83
N LEU A 532 14.01 -12.09 7.68
CA LEU A 532 14.58 -12.93 8.75
C LEU A 532 15.98 -12.47 9.14
N ALA A 533 16.82 -12.10 8.16
CA ALA A 533 18.15 -11.55 8.41
C ALA A 533 18.06 -10.23 9.21
N TYR A 534 17.15 -9.35 8.82
CA TYR A 534 16.87 -8.10 9.53
C TYR A 534 16.45 -8.36 10.99
N LEU A 535 15.46 -9.20 11.23
CA LEU A 535 14.97 -9.50 12.58
C LEU A 535 16.07 -10.16 13.43
N ARG A 536 16.80 -11.11 12.89
CA ARG A 536 17.92 -11.79 13.60
C ARG A 536 19.05 -10.82 13.92
N GLY A 537 19.37 -9.91 13.02
CA GLY A 537 20.39 -8.88 13.25
C GLY A 537 19.98 -7.95 14.38
N LYS A 538 18.85 -7.28 14.24
CA LYS A 538 18.34 -6.27 15.20
C LYS A 538 18.02 -6.89 16.57
N TYR A 539 17.18 -7.91 16.62
CA TYR A 539 16.72 -8.51 17.87
C TYR A 539 17.72 -9.51 18.45
N GLY A 540 18.58 -10.09 17.61
CA GLY A 540 19.74 -10.88 18.06
C GLY A 540 20.70 -10.04 18.89
N GLU A 541 20.97 -8.79 18.50
CA GLU A 541 21.77 -7.83 19.27
C GLU A 541 21.03 -7.39 20.55
N LEU A 542 19.79 -6.90 20.40
CA LEU A 542 19.00 -6.36 21.50
C LEU A 542 18.76 -7.35 22.63
N TYR A 543 18.53 -8.62 22.30
CA TYR A 543 18.21 -9.69 23.26
C TYR A 543 19.34 -10.72 23.41
N ARG A 544 20.53 -10.45 22.83
CA ARG A 544 21.72 -11.33 22.95
C ARG A 544 21.42 -12.79 22.60
N LEU A 545 20.64 -12.98 21.52
CA LEU A 545 20.32 -14.33 21.06
C LEU A 545 21.59 -15.05 20.54
N PRO A 546 21.69 -16.38 20.68
CA PRO A 546 22.78 -17.13 20.07
C PRO A 546 22.81 -16.85 18.55
N ARG A 547 23.99 -16.49 18.04
CA ARG A 547 24.17 -16.29 16.59
C ARG A 547 23.99 -17.62 15.88
N SER A 548 23.03 -17.70 14.98
CA SER A 548 22.91 -18.82 14.04
C SER A 548 24.13 -18.80 13.11
N ALA A 549 24.80 -19.94 12.94
CA ALA A 549 25.94 -20.06 12.04
C ALA A 549 25.52 -19.65 10.62
N GLY A 550 26.22 -18.67 10.01
CA GLY A 550 25.99 -18.20 8.65
C GLY A 550 25.25 -16.88 8.49
N VAL A 551 24.85 -16.21 9.57
CA VAL A 551 24.28 -14.85 9.48
C VAL A 551 25.43 -13.83 9.48
N PRO A 552 25.61 -13.01 8.41
CA PRO A 552 26.59 -11.93 8.43
C PRO A 552 26.23 -10.92 9.54
N PRO A 553 27.21 -10.17 10.09
CA PRO A 553 26.93 -9.08 11.01
C PRO A 553 25.94 -8.12 10.34
N ALA A 554 24.98 -7.62 11.11
CA ALA A 554 23.85 -6.84 10.63
C ALA A 554 24.25 -5.80 9.57
N LEU A 555 23.72 -5.97 8.36
CA LEU A 555 23.73 -4.96 7.31
C LEU A 555 22.68 -3.85 7.57
N PHE A 556 21.98 -3.89 8.72
CA PHE A 556 20.83 -3.07 9.08
C PHE A 556 21.12 -2.14 10.24
#